data_d70753b2101ccab3307e6f59f93eddad
#
_entry.id   d70753b2101ccab3307e6f59f93eddad
#
_cell.length_a   1.000
_cell.length_b   1.000
_cell.length_c   1.000
_cell.angle_alpha   90.00
_cell.angle_beta   90.00
_cell.angle_gamma   90.00
#
_symmetry.space_group_name_H-M   'P 1'
#
loop_
_entity.id
_entity.type
_entity.pdbx_description
1 polymer ?
#
loop_
_entity_poly.entity_id
_entity_poly.type
_entity_poly.pdbx_seq_one_letter_code
_entity_poly.pdbx_strand_id
1 'polypeptide(L)'
;GKIVDIDTPADLFRQLVDKHFDGDLDSVVHLYYKNLLRMVELGGFDIVGHADKMHYNASCYRPGLLDEPWYDALVRKYFTAIAEYGYIVEINTKSYHDLGTFYPNKRYFSFLKELGIRVQVNSDAHYPERINNGRAEALAALKKAGFTSVAEWHNGKWEEREIE
;
A
#
# COMPACT_ATOMS: atom_id res chain seq x y z
N GLY A 1 -0.10 23.92 8.99
CA GLY A 1 0.11 23.37 7.64
C GLY A 1 -1.18 22.84 7.06
N LYS A 2 -1.25 22.67 5.73
CA LYS A 2 -2.40 22.03 5.08
C LYS A 2 -2.35 20.54 5.35
N ILE A 3 -3.48 19.91 5.72
CA ILE A 3 -3.58 18.49 6.02
C ILE A 3 -4.70 17.92 5.15
N VAL A 4 -4.43 16.77 4.48
CA VAL A 4 -5.42 15.92 3.85
C VAL A 4 -5.32 14.56 4.51
N ASP A 5 -6.40 14.13 5.14
CA ASP A 5 -6.53 12.78 5.66
C ASP A 5 -6.76 11.82 4.48
N ILE A 6 -5.83 10.89 4.29
CA ILE A 6 -5.88 9.90 3.21
C ILE A 6 -6.70 8.65 3.59
N ASP A 7 -6.95 8.41 4.89
CA ASP A 7 -7.73 7.28 5.39
C ASP A 7 -9.17 7.71 5.75
N THR A 8 -9.79 8.39 4.83
CA THR A 8 -11.14 8.95 4.97
C THR A 8 -12.02 8.49 3.79
N PRO A 9 -13.37 8.54 3.91
CA PRO A 9 -14.25 8.28 2.76
C PRO A 9 -13.90 9.16 1.55
N ALA A 10 -14.06 8.62 0.34
CA ALA A 10 -13.65 9.28 -0.90
C ALA A 10 -14.26 10.69 -1.09
N ASP A 11 -15.52 10.88 -0.67
CA ASP A 11 -16.19 12.19 -0.76
C ASP A 11 -15.54 13.23 0.17
N LEU A 12 -15.16 12.82 1.37
CA LEU A 12 -14.47 13.71 2.31
C LEU A 12 -13.04 13.99 1.83
N PHE A 13 -12.34 12.98 1.29
CA PHE A 13 -11.03 13.18 0.67
C PHE A 13 -11.11 14.25 -0.43
N ARG A 14 -12.12 14.16 -1.32
CA ARG A 14 -12.37 15.16 -2.37
C ARG A 14 -12.51 16.56 -1.78
N GLN A 15 -13.37 16.72 -0.78
CA GLN A 15 -13.61 18.02 -0.13
C GLN A 15 -12.31 18.58 0.50
N LEU A 16 -11.46 17.75 1.08
CA LEU A 16 -10.20 18.17 1.67
C LEU A 16 -9.19 18.63 0.61
N VAL A 17 -9.11 17.91 -0.52
CA VAL A 17 -8.26 18.30 -1.66
C VAL A 17 -8.75 19.63 -2.23
N ASP A 18 -10.03 19.76 -2.52
CA ASP A 18 -10.62 20.98 -3.08
C ASP A 18 -10.41 22.18 -2.13
N LYS A 19 -10.67 22.01 -0.84
CA LYS A 19 -10.58 23.07 0.17
C LYS A 19 -9.14 23.52 0.48
N HIS A 20 -8.21 22.56 0.56
CA HIS A 20 -6.87 22.83 1.07
C HIS A 20 -5.79 22.92 -0.01
N PHE A 21 -6.07 22.39 -1.20
CA PHE A 21 -5.14 22.35 -2.32
C PHE A 21 -5.76 22.93 -3.61
N ASP A 22 -6.92 23.59 -3.52
CA ASP A 22 -7.60 24.21 -4.66
C ASP A 22 -7.88 23.22 -5.81
N GLY A 23 -8.14 21.94 -5.46
CA GLY A 23 -8.36 20.85 -6.41
C GLY A 23 -7.07 20.23 -6.99
N ASP A 24 -5.89 20.71 -6.60
CA ASP A 24 -4.60 20.20 -7.09
C ASP A 24 -4.25 18.84 -6.44
N LEU A 25 -4.84 17.76 -6.98
CA LEU A 25 -4.57 16.40 -6.57
C LEU A 25 -3.09 16.02 -6.78
N ASP A 26 -2.45 16.51 -7.84
CA ASP A 26 -1.07 16.15 -8.17
C ASP A 26 -0.12 16.58 -7.07
N SER A 27 -0.29 17.81 -6.57
CA SER A 27 0.46 18.30 -5.42
C SER A 27 0.23 17.44 -4.17
N VAL A 28 -1.00 16.98 -3.92
CA VAL A 28 -1.32 16.11 -2.79
C VAL A 28 -0.59 14.76 -2.92
N VAL A 29 -0.64 14.14 -4.10
CA VAL A 29 0.03 12.86 -4.39
C VAL A 29 1.55 13.00 -4.25
N HIS A 30 2.15 14.04 -4.83
CA HIS A 30 3.59 14.28 -4.71
C HIS A 30 4.02 14.48 -3.25
N LEU A 31 3.24 15.23 -2.47
CA LEU A 31 3.51 15.44 -1.05
C LEU A 31 3.42 14.15 -0.25
N TYR A 32 2.43 13.31 -0.55
CA TYR A 32 2.25 12.01 0.07
C TYR A 32 3.49 11.12 -0.14
N TYR A 33 3.89 10.87 -1.39
CA TYR A 33 5.06 10.03 -1.68
C TYR A 33 6.38 10.64 -1.21
N LYS A 34 6.52 11.98 -1.22
CA LYS A 34 7.66 12.67 -0.59
C LYS A 34 7.77 12.34 0.89
N ASN A 35 6.65 12.37 1.63
CA ASN A 35 6.63 12.07 3.06
C ASN A 35 6.90 10.59 3.32
N LEU A 36 6.38 9.67 2.48
CA LEU A 36 6.65 8.25 2.58
C LEU A 36 8.13 7.93 2.33
N LEU A 37 8.74 8.53 1.31
CA LEU A 37 10.18 8.40 1.07
C LEU A 37 10.99 8.88 2.27
N ARG A 38 10.61 10.02 2.86
CA ARG A 38 11.25 10.52 4.07
C ARG A 38 11.09 9.58 5.27
N MET A 39 9.93 8.95 5.42
CA MET A 39 9.69 7.93 6.43
C MET A 39 10.63 6.72 6.24
N VAL A 40 10.77 6.22 5.02
CA VAL A 40 11.69 5.12 4.67
C VAL A 40 13.14 5.46 5.04
N GLU A 41 13.60 6.68 4.71
CA GLU A 41 14.94 7.17 5.04
C GLU A 41 15.19 7.27 6.56
N LEU A 42 14.18 7.68 7.33
CA LEU A 42 14.28 7.81 8.78
C LEU A 42 14.39 6.45 9.48
N GLY A 43 13.74 5.43 8.94
CA GLY A 43 13.79 4.07 9.47
C GLY A 43 13.16 3.93 10.86
N GLY A 44 13.60 2.87 11.58
CA GLY A 44 13.14 2.57 12.94
C GLY A 44 11.93 1.63 12.98
N PHE A 45 11.63 0.93 11.89
CA PHE A 45 10.56 -0.05 11.76
C PHE A 45 11.01 -1.22 10.86
N ASP A 46 10.31 -2.34 10.92
CA ASP A 46 10.58 -3.53 10.09
C ASP A 46 9.63 -3.64 8.90
N ILE A 47 8.41 -3.13 9.07
CA ILE A 47 7.31 -3.26 8.09
C ILE A 47 6.78 -1.90 7.69
N VAL A 48 6.51 -1.76 6.40
CA VAL A 48 5.71 -0.64 5.85
C VAL A 48 4.26 -1.11 5.72
N GLY A 49 3.39 -0.54 6.56
CA GLY A 49 1.95 -0.82 6.54
C GLY A 49 1.24 -0.11 5.38
N HIS A 50 0.21 -0.75 4.80
CA HIS A 50 -0.68 -0.23 3.73
C HIS A 50 0.01 0.78 2.78
N ALA A 51 1.15 0.35 2.21
CA ALA A 51 2.18 1.18 1.57
C ALA A 51 1.70 2.15 0.48
N ASP A 52 0.57 1.88 -0.15
CA ASP A 52 -0.03 2.67 -1.25
C ASP A 52 -1.50 3.01 -0.90
N LYS A 53 -1.74 3.41 0.35
CA LYS A 53 -3.10 3.67 0.87
C LYS A 53 -3.86 4.71 0.06
N MET A 54 -3.18 5.71 -0.47
CA MET A 54 -3.78 6.80 -1.23
C MET A 54 -4.43 6.35 -2.54
N HIS A 55 -3.99 5.26 -3.17
CA HIS A 55 -4.40 4.92 -4.55
C HIS A 55 -5.91 4.86 -4.75
N TYR A 56 -6.66 4.34 -3.77
CA TYR A 56 -8.11 4.23 -3.87
C TYR A 56 -8.77 5.62 -3.92
N ASN A 57 -8.52 6.46 -2.94
CA ASN A 57 -9.12 7.79 -2.87
C ASN A 57 -8.68 8.68 -4.04
N ALA A 58 -7.40 8.59 -4.43
CA ALA A 58 -6.88 9.34 -5.57
C ALA A 58 -7.55 8.90 -6.90
N SER A 59 -7.78 7.60 -7.10
CA SER A 59 -8.49 7.11 -8.29
C SER A 59 -9.99 7.42 -8.29
N CYS A 60 -10.63 7.52 -7.11
CA CYS A 60 -11.99 8.01 -6.99
C CYS A 60 -12.10 9.50 -7.30
N TYR A 61 -11.07 10.27 -6.93
CA TYR A 61 -11.01 11.71 -7.27
C TYR A 61 -10.80 11.92 -8.77
N ARG A 62 -9.83 11.23 -9.37
CA ARG A 62 -9.49 11.30 -10.80
C ARG A 62 -9.37 9.88 -11.39
N PRO A 63 -10.43 9.37 -12.05
CA PRO A 63 -10.36 8.10 -12.78
C PRO A 63 -9.22 8.12 -13.81
N GLY A 64 -8.47 7.02 -13.89
CA GLY A 64 -7.32 6.89 -14.80
C GLY A 64 -5.98 7.36 -14.23
N LEU A 65 -5.96 8.02 -13.06
CA LEU A 65 -4.73 8.50 -12.43
C LEU A 65 -3.65 7.42 -12.29
N LEU A 66 -4.05 6.20 -11.91
CA LEU A 66 -3.10 5.10 -11.70
C LEU A 66 -2.39 4.66 -12.99
N ASP A 67 -2.89 5.04 -14.15
CA ASP A 67 -2.30 4.72 -15.45
C ASP A 67 -1.42 5.86 -16.00
N GLU A 68 -1.35 6.99 -15.27
CA GLU A 68 -0.49 8.10 -15.64
C GLU A 68 0.99 7.76 -15.35
N PRO A 69 1.90 7.95 -16.32
CA PRO A 69 3.31 7.56 -16.16
C PRO A 69 4.01 8.20 -14.96
N TRP A 70 3.68 9.45 -14.63
CA TRP A 70 4.28 10.12 -13.48
C TRP A 70 3.83 9.51 -12.14
N TYR A 71 2.55 9.07 -12.03
CA TYR A 71 2.05 8.40 -10.84
C TYR A 71 2.77 7.06 -10.65
N ASP A 72 2.81 6.23 -11.69
CA ASP A 72 3.53 4.94 -11.66
C ASP A 72 5.00 5.13 -11.29
N ALA A 73 5.67 6.16 -11.83
CA ALA A 73 7.06 6.47 -11.50
C ALA A 73 7.26 6.81 -10.00
N LEU A 74 6.34 7.56 -9.38
CA LEU A 74 6.39 7.87 -7.95
C LEU A 74 6.23 6.61 -7.09
N VAL A 75 5.26 5.76 -7.42
CA VAL A 75 5.01 4.51 -6.69
C VAL A 75 6.21 3.58 -6.82
N ARG A 76 6.75 3.39 -8.03
CA ARG A 76 7.94 2.56 -8.25
C ARG A 76 9.16 3.09 -7.51
N LYS A 77 9.41 4.40 -7.53
CA LYS A 77 10.48 5.02 -6.76
C LYS A 77 10.36 4.70 -5.27
N TYR A 78 9.14 4.77 -4.74
CA TYR A 78 8.88 4.45 -3.33
C TYR A 78 9.17 2.99 -3.00
N PHE A 79 8.70 2.03 -3.81
CA PHE A 79 9.01 0.62 -3.59
C PHE A 79 10.49 0.29 -3.79
N THR A 80 11.17 0.94 -4.72
CA THR A 80 12.62 0.80 -4.88
C THR A 80 13.34 1.23 -3.60
N ALA A 81 12.98 2.36 -3.01
CA ALA A 81 13.55 2.80 -1.75
C ALA A 81 13.27 1.79 -0.61
N ILE A 82 12.05 1.26 -0.51
CA ILE A 82 11.73 0.19 0.47
C ILE A 82 12.64 -1.02 0.30
N ALA A 83 12.90 -1.46 -0.93
CA ALA A 83 13.78 -2.58 -1.22
C ALA A 83 15.24 -2.29 -0.82
N GLU A 84 15.75 -1.09 -1.11
CA GLU A 84 17.11 -0.67 -0.76
C GLU A 84 17.35 -0.68 0.76
N TYR A 85 16.34 -0.34 1.55
CA TYR A 85 16.40 -0.38 3.01
C TYR A 85 16.04 -1.76 3.61
N GLY A 86 15.57 -2.70 2.79
CA GLY A 86 15.27 -4.07 3.21
C GLY A 86 14.01 -4.23 4.07
N TYR A 87 13.07 -3.29 4.00
CA TYR A 87 11.81 -3.37 4.75
C TYR A 87 10.84 -4.38 4.12
N ILE A 88 10.01 -4.96 4.97
CA ILE A 88 8.88 -5.81 4.58
C ILE A 88 7.72 -4.91 4.17
N VAL A 89 6.99 -5.27 3.12
CA VAL A 89 5.75 -4.60 2.73
C VAL A 89 4.55 -5.40 3.21
N GLU A 90 3.66 -4.74 3.94
CA GLU A 90 2.37 -5.31 4.29
C GLU A 90 1.46 -5.34 3.06
N ILE A 91 0.89 -6.50 2.77
CA ILE A 91 -0.29 -6.64 1.91
C ILE A 91 -1.52 -6.56 2.79
N ASN A 92 -2.04 -5.35 2.93
CA ASN A 92 -3.19 -5.06 3.79
C ASN A 92 -4.49 -5.41 3.07
N THR A 93 -5.32 -6.24 3.70
CA THR A 93 -6.56 -6.76 3.11
C THR A 93 -7.83 -6.12 3.68
N LYS A 94 -7.71 -5.12 4.58
CA LYS A 94 -8.83 -4.47 5.27
C LYS A 94 -9.97 -4.06 4.33
N SER A 95 -9.62 -3.47 3.19
CA SER A 95 -10.58 -2.93 2.24
C SER A 95 -11.05 -3.94 1.19
N TYR A 96 -10.57 -5.19 1.22
CA TYR A 96 -10.90 -6.14 0.16
C TYR A 96 -12.39 -6.49 0.10
N HIS A 97 -13.01 -6.76 1.24
CA HIS A 97 -14.43 -7.11 1.30
C HIS A 97 -15.33 -5.99 0.76
N ASP A 98 -15.02 -4.75 1.11
CA ASP A 98 -15.90 -3.60 0.80
C ASP A 98 -15.56 -2.95 -0.56
N LEU A 99 -14.30 -2.98 -0.97
CA LEU A 99 -13.78 -2.24 -2.12
C LEU A 99 -13.08 -3.11 -3.17
N GLY A 100 -12.88 -4.40 -2.89
CA GLY A 100 -12.19 -5.32 -3.81
C GLY A 100 -10.71 -5.00 -4.03
N THR A 101 -10.08 -4.22 -3.12
CA THR A 101 -8.71 -3.75 -3.29
C THR A 101 -7.80 -4.11 -2.11
N PHE A 102 -6.50 -4.21 -2.37
CA PHE A 102 -5.44 -4.35 -1.39
C PHE A 102 -4.61 -3.07 -1.29
N TYR A 103 -3.89 -2.91 -0.18
CA TYR A 103 -2.84 -1.91 -0.07
C TYR A 103 -1.50 -2.63 0.18
N PRO A 104 -0.52 -2.50 -0.74
CA PRO A 104 -0.59 -1.74 -1.99
C PRO A 104 -1.51 -2.38 -3.04
N ASN A 105 -1.82 -1.60 -4.09
CA ASN A 105 -2.58 -2.10 -5.23
C ASN A 105 -1.90 -3.31 -5.86
N LYS A 106 -2.67 -4.38 -6.11
CA LYS A 106 -2.16 -5.65 -6.66
C LYS A 106 -1.42 -5.54 -8.01
N ARG A 107 -1.59 -4.43 -8.73
CA ARG A 107 -0.84 -4.14 -9.97
C ARG A 107 0.67 -4.08 -9.74
N TYR A 108 1.11 -3.79 -8.52
CA TYR A 108 2.52 -3.71 -8.15
C TYR A 108 3.09 -5.00 -7.57
N PHE A 109 2.32 -6.07 -7.37
CA PHE A 109 2.82 -7.30 -6.74
C PHE A 109 3.99 -7.93 -7.51
N SER A 110 3.91 -8.00 -8.85
CA SER A 110 5.04 -8.49 -9.67
C SER A 110 6.27 -7.61 -9.51
N PHE A 111 6.11 -6.29 -9.44
CA PHE A 111 7.22 -5.36 -9.23
C PHE A 111 7.84 -5.52 -7.83
N LEU A 112 7.05 -5.71 -6.77
CA LEU A 112 7.57 -6.04 -5.45
C LEU A 112 8.41 -7.33 -5.49
N LYS A 113 7.94 -8.35 -6.22
CA LYS A 113 8.68 -9.60 -6.41
C LYS A 113 10.00 -9.39 -7.16
N GLU A 114 9.99 -8.62 -8.23
CA GLU A 114 11.19 -8.27 -9.02
C GLU A 114 12.24 -7.56 -8.17
N LEU A 115 11.83 -6.68 -7.25
CA LEU A 115 12.69 -5.99 -6.31
C LEU A 115 13.18 -6.88 -5.15
N GLY A 116 12.69 -8.12 -5.02
CA GLY A 116 13.03 -9.00 -3.92
C GLY A 116 12.44 -8.58 -2.57
N ILE A 117 11.41 -7.75 -2.57
CA ILE A 117 10.76 -7.30 -1.33
C ILE A 117 10.04 -8.47 -0.68
N ARG A 118 10.30 -8.69 0.60
CA ARG A 118 9.52 -9.61 1.43
C ARG A 118 8.15 -9.00 1.71
N VAL A 119 7.11 -9.82 1.70
CA VAL A 119 5.74 -9.34 1.94
C VAL A 119 5.10 -10.10 3.10
N GLN A 120 4.25 -9.41 3.87
CA GLN A 120 3.41 -9.98 4.91
C GLN A 120 1.95 -9.72 4.57
N VAL A 121 1.04 -10.67 4.82
CA VAL A 121 -0.40 -10.48 4.61
C VAL A 121 -1.09 -10.25 5.94
N ASN A 122 -1.71 -9.07 6.11
CA ASN A 122 -2.46 -8.68 7.30
C ASN A 122 -3.86 -8.20 6.95
N SER A 123 -4.81 -8.48 7.84
CA SER A 123 -6.19 -8.04 7.66
C SER A 123 -6.47 -6.62 8.17
N ASP A 124 -5.64 -6.09 9.07
CA ASP A 124 -5.92 -4.83 9.78
C ASP A 124 -7.36 -4.79 10.33
N ALA A 125 -7.80 -5.96 10.88
CA ALA A 125 -9.17 -6.20 11.28
C ALA A 125 -9.54 -5.38 12.52
N HIS A 126 -10.63 -4.61 12.42
CA HIS A 126 -11.22 -3.86 13.54
C HIS A 126 -12.41 -4.63 14.14
N TYR A 127 -12.82 -5.71 13.52
CA TYR A 127 -13.92 -6.59 13.93
C TYR A 127 -13.47 -8.04 13.88
N PRO A 128 -13.82 -8.90 14.86
CA PRO A 128 -13.39 -10.30 14.93
C PRO A 128 -13.73 -11.11 13.68
N GLU A 129 -14.89 -10.89 13.10
CA GLU A 129 -15.36 -11.58 11.89
C GLU A 129 -14.56 -11.25 10.63
N ARG A 130 -13.75 -10.19 10.66
CA ARG A 130 -12.92 -9.74 9.54
C ARG A 130 -11.45 -10.17 9.63
N ILE A 131 -11.09 -10.98 10.61
CA ILE A 131 -9.69 -11.39 10.86
C ILE A 131 -9.04 -12.07 9.64
N ASN A 132 -9.83 -12.83 8.86
CA ASN A 132 -9.36 -13.51 7.65
C ASN A 132 -9.83 -12.83 6.35
N ASN A 133 -10.35 -11.59 6.45
CA ASN A 133 -10.85 -10.86 5.28
C ASN A 133 -9.80 -10.75 4.19
N GLY A 134 -10.10 -11.23 2.98
CA GLY A 134 -9.25 -11.09 1.80
C GLY A 134 -7.91 -11.84 1.85
N ARG A 135 -7.62 -12.63 2.92
CA ARG A 135 -6.33 -13.31 3.07
C ARG A 135 -6.09 -14.33 1.94
N ALA A 136 -7.07 -15.18 1.66
CA ALA A 136 -6.96 -16.19 0.61
C ALA A 136 -6.74 -15.56 -0.78
N GLU A 137 -7.46 -14.50 -1.06
CA GLU A 137 -7.37 -13.77 -2.32
C GLU A 137 -6.02 -13.03 -2.46
N ALA A 138 -5.51 -12.48 -1.36
CA ALA A 138 -4.19 -11.85 -1.34
C ALA A 138 -3.09 -12.89 -1.62
N LEU A 139 -3.12 -14.05 -0.95
CA LEU A 139 -2.17 -15.14 -1.17
C LEU A 139 -2.24 -15.67 -2.61
N ALA A 140 -3.44 -15.86 -3.16
CA ALA A 140 -3.62 -16.25 -4.56
C ALA A 140 -3.06 -15.21 -5.54
N ALA A 141 -3.26 -13.92 -5.26
CA ALA A 141 -2.72 -12.84 -6.08
C ALA A 141 -1.19 -12.75 -6.00
N LEU A 142 -0.61 -12.95 -4.82
CA LEU A 142 0.84 -13.02 -4.61
C LEU A 142 1.45 -14.23 -5.33
N LYS A 143 0.82 -15.41 -5.24
CA LYS A 143 1.26 -16.61 -5.96
C LYS A 143 1.26 -16.38 -7.47
N LYS A 144 0.22 -15.73 -8.00
CA LYS A 144 0.14 -15.34 -9.43
C LYS A 144 1.25 -14.34 -9.82
N ALA A 145 1.68 -13.49 -8.90
CA ALA A 145 2.78 -12.54 -9.09
C ALA A 145 4.18 -13.17 -8.92
N GLY A 146 4.26 -14.48 -8.61
CA GLY A 146 5.50 -15.23 -8.50
C GLY A 146 6.06 -15.35 -7.07
N PHE A 147 5.34 -14.93 -6.05
CA PHE A 147 5.73 -15.19 -4.66
C PHE A 147 5.47 -16.66 -4.31
N THR A 148 6.42 -17.27 -3.61
CA THR A 148 6.31 -18.63 -3.08
C THR A 148 6.13 -18.67 -1.56
N SER A 149 6.42 -17.55 -0.89
CA SER A 149 6.33 -17.42 0.56
C SER A 149 5.90 -16.01 0.97
N VAL A 150 5.46 -15.87 2.21
CA VAL A 150 5.22 -14.61 2.90
C VAL A 150 5.99 -14.57 4.21
N ALA A 151 6.35 -13.37 4.66
CA ALA A 151 7.00 -13.19 5.95
C ALA A 151 5.97 -13.26 7.08
N GLU A 152 6.26 -14.02 8.13
CA GLU A 152 5.47 -14.09 9.35
C GLU A 152 6.36 -13.87 10.57
N TRP A 153 5.85 -13.12 11.56
CA TRP A 153 6.54 -12.95 12.83
C TRP A 153 6.26 -14.15 13.74
N HIS A 154 7.30 -14.93 14.06
CA HIS A 154 7.17 -16.09 14.90
C HIS A 154 8.35 -16.22 15.86
N ASN A 155 8.06 -16.45 17.16
CA ASN A 155 9.09 -16.64 18.20
C ASN A 155 10.18 -15.54 18.22
N GLY A 156 9.79 -14.27 18.04
CA GLY A 156 10.72 -13.14 18.10
C GLY A 156 11.56 -12.90 16.86
N LYS A 157 11.22 -13.51 15.72
CA LYS A 157 11.93 -13.32 14.44
C LYS A 157 10.99 -13.41 13.24
N TRP A 158 11.45 -12.86 12.12
CA TRP A 158 10.77 -12.99 10.82
C TRP A 158 11.16 -14.31 10.15
N GLU A 159 10.15 -15.13 9.82
CA GLU A 159 10.30 -16.41 9.10
C GLU A 159 9.53 -16.36 7.77
N GLU A 160 10.02 -17.12 6.77
CA GLU A 160 9.28 -17.32 5.53
C GLU A 160 8.32 -18.49 5.69
N ARG A 161 7.05 -18.29 5.30
CA ARG A 161 6.00 -19.31 5.24
C ARG A 161 5.57 -19.51 3.81
N GLU A 162 5.60 -20.74 3.34
CA GLU A 162 5.18 -21.09 1.99
C GLU A 162 3.70 -20.76 1.76
N ILE A 163 3.38 -20.29 0.55
CA ILE A 163 2.00 -20.05 0.10
C ILE A 163 1.48 -21.37 -0.47
N GLU A 164 0.56 -22.02 0.23
CA GLU A 164 -0.11 -23.25 -0.20
C GLU A 164 -0.98 -23.07 -1.46
#